data_064fc1191c468df2a3d1732a4d25d7ec
#
_entry.id   064fc1191c468df2a3d1732a4d25d7ec
#
_cell.length_a   1.000
_cell.length_b   1.000
_cell.length_c   1.000
_cell.angle_alpha   90.00
_cell.angle_beta   90.00
_cell.angle_gamma   90.00
#
_symmetry.space_group_name_H-M   'P 1'
#
loop_
_entity.id
_entity.type
_entity.pdbx_description
1 polymer ?
#
loop_
_entity_poly.entity_id
_entity_poly.type
_entity_poly.pdbx_seq_one_letter_code
_entity_poly.pdbx_strand_id
1 'polypeptide(L)'
;MKIFLAGHKGLVGSAILKALKKKGYNDILTIDKKKLDLLDQKSVYSFLKKHKPKVVIIAAARVGGIYANNVYGGKFIYENLQIQNNLIHSSYLNKIKNLIFLGSSCIYPKFSKQPIKEEYLLSGKLEKTNEPYAIAKIAGVKMCEAYNKQYGTNYKCLMPTNAYGPNDSYHLMNSHFFPALIRKAHL
;
A
#
# COMPACT_ATOMS: atom_id res chain seq x y z
N MET A 1 1.47 -22.38 -3.09
CA MET A 1 0.67 -21.50 -2.17
C MET A 1 0.20 -20.30 -2.98
N LYS A 2 -1.11 -20.13 -3.14
CA LYS A 2 -1.67 -19.03 -3.94
C LYS A 2 -1.55 -17.69 -3.23
N ILE A 3 -0.92 -16.72 -3.86
CA ILE A 3 -0.71 -15.36 -3.35
C ILE A 3 -1.43 -14.39 -4.27
N PHE A 4 -2.26 -13.51 -3.73
CA PHE A 4 -2.77 -12.37 -4.48
C PHE A 4 -1.91 -11.13 -4.20
N LEU A 5 -1.31 -10.56 -5.24
CA LEU A 5 -0.53 -9.35 -5.17
C LEU A 5 -1.29 -8.20 -5.85
N ALA A 6 -1.91 -7.35 -5.05
CA ALA A 6 -2.56 -6.13 -5.52
C ALA A 6 -1.51 -5.03 -5.77
N GLY A 7 -1.52 -4.42 -6.96
CA GLY A 7 -0.57 -3.35 -7.32
C GLY A 7 0.74 -3.83 -7.96
N HIS A 8 0.74 -4.98 -8.59
CA HIS A 8 1.91 -5.65 -9.19
C HIS A 8 2.67 -4.85 -10.27
N LYS A 9 2.08 -3.82 -10.85
CA LYS A 9 2.71 -2.98 -11.89
C LYS A 9 3.44 -1.76 -11.33
N GLY A 10 3.20 -1.38 -10.08
CA GLY A 10 3.89 -0.27 -9.42
C GLY A 10 5.32 -0.63 -9.02
N LEU A 11 6.11 0.38 -8.63
CA LEU A 11 7.50 0.24 -8.18
C LEU A 11 7.68 -0.91 -7.19
N VAL A 12 7.05 -0.85 -6.03
CA VAL A 12 7.19 -1.86 -4.97
C VAL A 12 6.53 -3.18 -5.35
N GLY A 13 5.33 -3.13 -5.94
CA GLY A 13 4.61 -4.34 -6.34
C GLY A 13 5.35 -5.17 -7.39
N SER A 14 5.98 -4.54 -8.38
CA SER A 14 6.78 -5.26 -9.39
C SER A 14 8.05 -5.88 -8.79
N ALA A 15 8.69 -5.19 -7.85
CA ALA A 15 9.84 -5.72 -7.12
C ALA A 15 9.45 -6.95 -6.27
N ILE A 16 8.31 -6.88 -5.56
CA ILE A 16 7.76 -8.01 -4.80
C ILE A 16 7.47 -9.18 -5.74
N LEU A 17 6.82 -8.94 -6.89
CA LEU A 17 6.52 -10.00 -7.87
C LEU A 17 7.80 -10.70 -8.33
N LYS A 18 8.83 -9.92 -8.68
CA LYS A 18 10.13 -10.44 -9.09
C LYS A 18 10.79 -11.27 -7.97
N ALA A 19 10.77 -10.76 -6.74
CA ALA A 19 11.34 -11.44 -5.58
C ALA A 19 10.62 -12.75 -5.26
N LEU A 20 9.28 -12.76 -5.30
CA LEU A 20 8.48 -13.96 -5.07
C LEU A 20 8.79 -15.04 -6.13
N LYS A 21 8.84 -14.67 -7.41
CA LYS A 21 9.21 -15.60 -8.50
C LYS A 21 10.62 -16.16 -8.30
N LYS A 22 11.59 -15.32 -7.95
CA LYS A 22 12.97 -15.75 -7.66
C LYS A 22 13.05 -16.74 -6.48
N LYS A 23 12.13 -16.61 -5.52
CA LYS A 23 12.02 -17.54 -4.36
C LYS A 23 11.19 -18.79 -4.66
N GLY A 24 10.78 -19.04 -5.91
CA GLY A 24 10.05 -20.23 -6.32
C GLY A 24 8.55 -20.20 -6.06
N TYR A 25 7.96 -19.05 -5.74
CA TYR A 25 6.50 -18.92 -5.67
C TYR A 25 5.94 -18.77 -7.09
N ASN A 26 5.25 -19.81 -7.59
CA ASN A 26 4.73 -19.83 -8.96
C ASN A 26 3.23 -19.52 -9.07
N ASP A 27 2.47 -19.69 -7.96
CA ASP A 27 1.02 -19.45 -7.93
C ASP A 27 0.74 -18.02 -7.40
N ILE A 28 1.11 -17.03 -8.22
CA ILE A 28 0.93 -15.60 -7.91
C ILE A 28 -0.16 -15.05 -8.81
N LEU A 29 -1.28 -14.67 -8.17
CA LEU A 29 -2.40 -14.02 -8.83
C LEU A 29 -2.15 -12.51 -8.88
N THR A 30 -2.18 -11.96 -10.07
CA THR A 30 -2.11 -10.52 -10.34
C THR A 30 -3.25 -10.12 -11.26
N ILE A 31 -3.73 -8.88 -11.16
CA ILE A 31 -4.82 -8.41 -12.00
C ILE A 31 -4.68 -6.92 -12.28
N ASP A 32 -5.00 -6.52 -13.50
CA ASP A 32 -4.95 -5.12 -13.92
C ASP A 32 -6.15 -4.33 -13.39
N LYS A 33 -5.94 -3.03 -13.13
CA LYS A 33 -6.98 -2.10 -12.69
C LYS A 33 -8.21 -2.11 -13.63
N LYS A 34 -8.03 -2.26 -14.93
CA LYS A 34 -9.11 -2.33 -15.92
C LYS A 34 -10.03 -3.57 -15.73
N LYS A 35 -9.52 -4.64 -15.10
CA LYS A 35 -10.26 -5.90 -14.89
C LYS A 35 -10.78 -6.03 -13.46
N LEU A 36 -10.16 -5.34 -12.49
CA LEU A 36 -10.60 -5.29 -11.11
C LEU A 36 -10.34 -3.89 -10.56
N ASP A 37 -11.38 -3.10 -10.38
CA ASP A 37 -11.29 -1.84 -9.66
C ASP A 37 -11.31 -2.12 -8.15
N LEU A 38 -10.20 -1.78 -7.48
CA LEU A 38 -10.07 -1.96 -6.03
C LEU A 38 -10.92 -0.98 -5.21
N LEU A 39 -11.50 0.03 -5.86
CA LEU A 39 -12.47 0.95 -5.23
C LEU A 39 -13.86 0.32 -5.14
N ASP A 40 -14.16 -0.69 -5.94
CA ASP A 40 -15.43 -1.42 -5.91
C ASP A 40 -15.37 -2.60 -4.93
N GLN A 41 -16.03 -2.44 -3.79
CA GLN A 41 -16.08 -3.43 -2.72
C GLN A 41 -16.66 -4.77 -3.19
N LYS A 42 -17.73 -4.75 -3.99
CA LYS A 42 -18.41 -5.97 -4.44
C LYS A 42 -17.51 -6.77 -5.38
N SER A 43 -16.83 -6.09 -6.29
CA SER A 43 -15.87 -6.72 -7.21
C SER A 43 -14.68 -7.32 -6.48
N VAL A 44 -14.12 -6.61 -5.49
CA VAL A 44 -13.00 -7.13 -4.67
C VAL A 44 -13.43 -8.35 -3.87
N TYR A 45 -14.60 -8.29 -3.20
CA TYR A 45 -15.14 -9.43 -2.45
C TYR A 45 -15.33 -10.66 -3.36
N SER A 46 -16.00 -10.49 -4.51
CA SER A 46 -16.29 -11.56 -5.45
C SER A 46 -15.02 -12.17 -6.03
N PHE A 47 -14.02 -11.32 -6.34
CA PHE A 47 -12.72 -11.77 -6.83
C PHE A 47 -11.99 -12.64 -5.79
N LEU A 48 -11.90 -12.21 -4.54
CA LEU A 48 -11.27 -12.98 -3.47
C LEU A 48 -12.03 -14.28 -3.17
N LYS A 49 -13.38 -14.25 -3.19
CA LYS A 49 -14.23 -15.43 -3.05
C LYS A 49 -13.97 -16.46 -4.14
N LYS A 50 -13.86 -16.03 -5.40
CA LYS A 50 -13.59 -16.89 -6.56
C LYS A 50 -12.21 -17.52 -6.49
N HIS A 51 -11.18 -16.73 -6.21
CA HIS A 51 -9.80 -17.18 -6.34
C HIS A 51 -9.18 -17.78 -5.07
N LYS A 52 -9.74 -17.49 -3.90
CA LYS A 52 -9.34 -18.04 -2.58
C LYS A 52 -7.82 -18.04 -2.33
N PRO A 53 -7.12 -16.89 -2.45
CA PRO A 53 -5.69 -16.86 -2.16
C PRO A 53 -5.44 -17.21 -0.68
N LYS A 54 -4.29 -17.78 -0.40
CA LYS A 54 -3.85 -18.06 0.99
C LYS A 54 -3.22 -16.84 1.65
N VAL A 55 -2.67 -15.94 0.84
CA VAL A 55 -2.05 -14.69 1.27
C VAL A 55 -2.48 -13.56 0.34
N VAL A 56 -2.79 -12.40 0.90
CA VAL A 56 -3.02 -11.16 0.17
C VAL A 56 -1.89 -10.18 0.47
N ILE A 57 -1.28 -9.60 -0.56
CA ILE A 57 -0.25 -8.54 -0.41
C ILE A 57 -0.82 -7.27 -1.03
N ILE A 58 -0.96 -6.23 -0.21
CA ILE A 58 -1.52 -4.93 -0.63
C ILE A 58 -0.37 -3.96 -0.90
N ALA A 59 0.13 -3.96 -2.14
CA ALA A 59 1.07 -2.97 -2.66
C ALA A 59 0.36 -1.89 -3.50
N ALA A 60 -0.95 -2.04 -3.72
CA ALA A 60 -1.77 -1.05 -4.40
C ALA A 60 -2.05 0.15 -3.49
N ALA A 61 -1.78 1.34 -3.99
CA ALA A 61 -2.08 2.59 -3.34
C ALA A 61 -2.10 3.72 -4.38
N ARG A 62 -2.79 4.82 -4.06
CA ARG A 62 -2.56 6.08 -4.75
C ARG A 62 -1.37 6.76 -4.10
N VAL A 63 -0.30 6.93 -4.86
CA VAL A 63 0.96 7.54 -4.40
C VAL A 63 1.38 8.69 -5.32
N GLY A 64 2.22 9.58 -4.83
CA GLY A 64 2.77 10.69 -5.60
C GLY A 64 3.69 11.56 -4.76
N GLY A 65 4.44 12.44 -5.43
CA GLY A 65 5.32 13.41 -4.78
C GLY A 65 4.57 14.48 -3.96
N ILE A 66 5.31 15.41 -3.37
CA ILE A 66 4.79 16.47 -2.50
C ILE A 66 3.69 17.29 -3.20
N TYR A 67 3.93 17.71 -4.44
CA TYR A 67 2.94 18.48 -5.22
C TYR A 67 1.61 17.74 -5.35
N ALA A 68 1.64 16.47 -5.77
CA ALA A 68 0.44 15.67 -5.95
C ALA A 68 -0.34 15.45 -4.65
N ASN A 69 0.37 15.20 -3.54
CA ASN A 69 -0.23 15.07 -2.22
C ASN A 69 -0.93 16.36 -1.77
N ASN A 70 -0.28 17.50 -2.00
CA ASN A 70 -0.83 18.79 -1.60
C ASN A 70 -2.07 19.18 -2.43
N VAL A 71 -2.05 18.96 -3.75
CA VAL A 71 -3.13 19.34 -4.66
C VAL A 71 -4.31 18.36 -4.64
N TYR A 72 -4.04 17.06 -4.53
CA TYR A 72 -5.06 16.01 -4.65
C TYR A 72 -5.35 15.31 -3.32
N GLY A 73 -5.17 15.98 -2.17
CA GLY A 73 -5.33 15.40 -0.83
C GLY A 73 -6.63 14.62 -0.64
N GLY A 74 -7.77 15.16 -1.09
CA GLY A 74 -9.06 14.48 -1.03
C GLY A 74 -9.10 13.15 -1.79
N LYS A 75 -8.47 13.07 -2.97
CA LYS A 75 -8.34 11.80 -3.71
C LYS A 75 -7.38 10.84 -3.03
N PHE A 76 -6.29 11.34 -2.45
CA PHE A 76 -5.32 10.51 -1.77
C PHE A 76 -5.91 9.81 -0.54
N ILE A 77 -6.63 10.55 0.30
CA ILE A 77 -7.27 9.95 1.48
C ILE A 77 -8.38 8.99 1.06
N TYR A 78 -9.29 9.40 0.20
CA TYR A 78 -10.43 8.60 -0.21
C TYR A 78 -10.03 7.30 -0.91
N GLU A 79 -9.24 7.38 -1.98
CA GLU A 79 -8.88 6.19 -2.76
C GLU A 79 -8.03 5.20 -1.93
N ASN A 80 -7.10 5.69 -1.09
CA ASN A 80 -6.31 4.79 -0.25
C ASN A 80 -7.15 4.12 0.84
N LEU A 81 -8.05 4.84 1.51
CA LEU A 81 -8.99 4.27 2.46
C LEU A 81 -9.86 3.21 1.79
N GLN A 82 -10.42 3.52 0.62
CA GLN A 82 -11.31 2.60 -0.08
C GLN A 82 -10.60 1.32 -0.52
N ILE A 83 -9.40 1.44 -1.14
CA ILE A 83 -8.60 0.29 -1.57
C ILE A 83 -8.28 -0.63 -0.39
N GLN A 84 -7.74 -0.09 0.69
CA GLN A 84 -7.32 -0.89 1.84
C GLN A 84 -8.51 -1.49 2.60
N ASN A 85 -9.59 -0.73 2.81
CA ASN A 85 -10.79 -1.23 3.46
C ASN A 85 -11.40 -2.38 2.67
N ASN A 86 -11.52 -2.24 1.35
CA ASN A 86 -12.06 -3.29 0.50
C ASN A 86 -11.21 -4.57 0.57
N LEU A 87 -9.89 -4.45 0.47
CA LEU A 87 -9.00 -5.61 0.49
C LEU A 87 -8.91 -6.26 1.87
N ILE A 88 -8.77 -5.48 2.95
CA ILE A 88 -8.67 -6.00 4.31
C ILE A 88 -9.98 -6.68 4.72
N HIS A 89 -11.11 -5.97 4.57
CA HIS A 89 -12.41 -6.51 4.98
C HIS A 89 -12.85 -7.70 4.13
N SER A 90 -12.70 -7.63 2.80
CA SER A 90 -13.01 -8.77 1.93
C SER A 90 -12.12 -9.98 2.18
N SER A 91 -10.85 -9.77 2.57
CA SER A 91 -9.97 -10.87 2.99
C SER A 91 -10.52 -11.58 4.22
N TYR A 92 -10.94 -10.84 5.23
CA TYR A 92 -11.57 -11.39 6.43
C TYR A 92 -12.86 -12.16 6.10
N LEU A 93 -13.79 -11.55 5.36
CA LEU A 93 -15.05 -12.20 4.97
C LEU A 93 -14.84 -13.50 4.18
N ASN A 94 -13.75 -13.59 3.39
CA ASN A 94 -13.38 -14.78 2.65
C ASN A 94 -12.45 -15.74 3.43
N LYS A 95 -12.31 -15.55 4.76
CA LYS A 95 -11.51 -16.40 5.66
C LYS A 95 -10.04 -16.49 5.27
N ILE A 96 -9.50 -15.45 4.63
CA ILE A 96 -8.09 -15.34 4.29
C ILE A 96 -7.37 -14.83 5.55
N LYS A 97 -6.62 -15.71 6.21
CA LYS A 97 -5.97 -15.41 7.49
C LYS A 97 -4.68 -14.60 7.38
N ASN A 98 -4.01 -14.62 6.22
CA ASN A 98 -2.71 -13.99 6.07
C ASN A 98 -2.78 -12.82 5.09
N LEU A 99 -2.37 -11.64 5.56
CA LEU A 99 -2.33 -10.44 4.74
C LEU A 99 -1.09 -9.62 5.09
N ILE A 100 -0.48 -9.01 4.07
CA ILE A 100 0.61 -8.05 4.22
C ILE A 100 0.13 -6.71 3.67
N PHE A 101 0.05 -5.72 4.53
CA PHE A 101 -0.29 -4.34 4.20
C PHE A 101 0.98 -3.49 4.15
N LEU A 102 1.19 -2.77 3.06
CA LEU A 102 2.26 -1.79 2.97
C LEU A 102 1.78 -0.45 3.51
N GLY A 103 2.27 -0.09 4.70
CA GLY A 103 2.17 1.23 5.28
C GLY A 103 3.12 2.21 4.58
N SER A 104 3.67 3.13 5.32
CA SER A 104 4.65 4.11 4.84
C SER A 104 5.36 4.74 6.03
N SER A 105 6.60 5.18 5.88
CA SER A 105 7.30 6.00 6.89
C SER A 105 6.62 7.34 7.15
N CYS A 106 5.78 7.85 6.24
CA CYS A 106 5.00 9.08 6.42
C CYS A 106 3.98 9.04 7.57
N ILE A 107 3.68 7.85 8.11
CA ILE A 107 2.73 7.70 9.23
C ILE A 107 3.29 8.17 10.57
N TYR A 108 4.60 8.36 10.66
CA TYR A 108 5.24 8.83 11.88
C TYR A 108 5.23 10.36 11.97
N PRO A 109 5.28 10.91 13.19
CA PRO A 109 5.34 12.35 13.38
C PRO A 109 6.52 12.99 12.64
N LYS A 110 6.31 14.19 12.10
CA LYS A 110 7.32 14.95 11.34
C LYS A 110 8.66 15.05 12.05
N PHE A 111 8.63 15.26 13.36
CA PHE A 111 9.80 15.46 14.21
C PHE A 111 10.10 14.27 15.12
N SER A 112 9.82 13.06 14.65
CA SER A 112 10.20 11.84 15.37
C SER A 112 11.70 11.76 15.60
N LYS A 113 12.09 11.28 16.79
CA LYS A 113 13.49 10.95 17.08
C LYS A 113 14.01 9.87 16.12
N GLN A 114 15.30 9.93 15.81
CA GLN A 114 15.98 8.94 14.99
C GLN A 114 16.83 7.99 15.87
N PRO A 115 16.83 6.68 15.58
CA PRO A 115 16.02 5.98 14.59
C PRO A 115 14.54 5.95 14.98
N ILE A 116 13.64 6.00 13.98
CA ILE A 116 12.19 5.96 14.22
C ILE A 116 11.80 4.59 14.76
N LYS A 117 11.06 4.57 15.88
CA LYS A 117 10.50 3.35 16.47
C LYS A 117 9.01 3.23 16.17
N GLU A 118 8.50 1.99 16.12
CA GLU A 118 7.08 1.73 15.84
C GLU A 118 6.14 2.38 16.87
N GLU A 119 6.57 2.48 18.14
CA GLU A 119 5.83 3.13 19.24
C GLU A 119 5.59 4.63 19.05
N TYR A 120 6.30 5.28 18.11
CA TYR A 120 6.11 6.69 17.81
C TYR A 120 4.87 6.97 16.94
N LEU A 121 4.18 5.93 16.47
CA LEU A 121 2.94 6.09 15.73
C LEU A 121 1.90 6.86 16.58
N LEU A 122 1.34 7.94 16.02
CA LEU A 122 0.36 8.82 16.68
C LEU A 122 0.89 9.62 17.88
N SER A 123 2.19 9.70 18.11
CA SER A 123 2.78 10.46 19.22
C SER A 123 2.95 11.96 18.93
N GLY A 124 2.62 12.43 17.73
CA GLY A 124 2.78 13.85 17.37
C GLY A 124 2.19 14.19 15.99
N LYS A 125 2.38 15.45 15.57
CA LYS A 125 1.83 15.97 14.31
C LYS A 125 2.52 15.37 13.09
N LEU A 126 1.74 15.03 12.07
CA LEU A 126 2.22 14.55 10.79
C LEU A 126 2.79 15.67 9.92
N GLU A 127 3.48 15.32 8.83
CA GLU A 127 3.87 16.28 7.80
C GLU A 127 2.63 16.74 7.03
N LYS A 128 2.33 18.05 7.07
CA LYS A 128 1.10 18.63 6.50
C LYS A 128 0.89 18.34 5.02
N THR A 129 1.97 18.32 4.24
CA THR A 129 1.88 18.16 2.77
C THR A 129 1.40 16.79 2.33
N ASN A 130 1.56 15.76 3.18
CA ASN A 130 1.12 14.39 2.89
C ASN A 130 0.20 13.81 3.97
N GLU A 131 -0.32 14.66 4.87
CA GLU A 131 -1.18 14.24 5.98
C GLU A 131 -2.39 13.40 5.53
N PRO A 132 -3.15 13.75 4.46
CA PRO A 132 -4.26 12.92 3.99
C PRO A 132 -3.85 11.48 3.63
N TYR A 133 -2.70 11.30 2.97
CA TYR A 133 -2.14 10.01 2.66
C TYR A 133 -1.69 9.26 3.92
N ALA A 134 -0.99 9.95 4.81
CA ALA A 134 -0.49 9.37 6.06
C ALA A 134 -1.64 8.88 6.95
N ILE A 135 -2.72 9.67 7.10
CA ILE A 135 -3.93 9.29 7.85
C ILE A 135 -4.56 8.02 7.25
N ALA A 136 -4.69 7.96 5.93
CA ALA A 136 -5.21 6.75 5.28
C ALA A 136 -4.35 5.52 5.62
N LYS A 137 -3.03 5.65 5.57
CA LYS A 137 -2.10 4.55 5.90
C LYS A 137 -2.16 4.16 7.38
N ILE A 138 -2.26 5.12 8.30
CA ILE A 138 -2.48 4.87 9.74
C ILE A 138 -3.76 4.07 9.94
N ALA A 139 -4.86 4.47 9.31
CA ALA A 139 -6.13 3.77 9.40
C ALA A 139 -6.01 2.30 8.95
N GLY A 140 -5.27 2.02 7.87
CA GLY A 140 -5.01 0.66 7.41
C GLY A 140 -4.21 -0.18 8.41
N VAL A 141 -3.18 0.41 9.03
CA VAL A 141 -2.40 -0.25 10.10
C VAL A 141 -3.31 -0.59 11.28
N LYS A 142 -4.07 0.40 11.77
CA LYS A 142 -4.99 0.22 12.90
C LYS A 142 -6.12 -0.78 12.58
N MET A 143 -6.59 -0.82 11.34
CA MET A 143 -7.54 -1.83 10.90
C MET A 143 -6.94 -3.24 10.96
N CYS A 144 -5.70 -3.44 10.49
CA CYS A 144 -5.02 -4.74 10.61
C CYS A 144 -4.84 -5.16 12.08
N GLU A 145 -4.41 -4.25 12.95
CA GLU A 145 -4.28 -4.51 14.39
C GLU A 145 -5.62 -4.91 15.02
N ALA A 146 -6.69 -4.16 14.74
CA ALA A 146 -8.03 -4.44 15.25
C ALA A 146 -8.56 -5.81 14.78
N TYR A 147 -8.34 -6.15 13.50
CA TYR A 147 -8.75 -7.45 12.94
C TYR A 147 -7.96 -8.61 13.54
N ASN A 148 -6.68 -8.44 13.78
CA ASN A 148 -5.86 -9.43 14.47
C ASN A 148 -6.41 -9.70 15.88
N LYS A 149 -6.69 -8.63 16.64
CA LYS A 149 -7.18 -8.72 18.00
C LYS A 149 -8.59 -9.34 18.07
N GLN A 150 -9.50 -8.88 17.22
CA GLN A 150 -10.92 -9.27 17.29
C GLN A 150 -11.19 -10.62 16.63
N TYR A 151 -10.55 -10.92 15.52
CA TYR A 151 -10.89 -12.06 14.66
C TYR A 151 -9.78 -13.11 14.55
N GLY A 152 -8.65 -12.94 15.23
CA GLY A 152 -7.54 -13.89 15.20
C GLY A 152 -6.90 -14.02 13.81
N THR A 153 -6.88 -12.94 13.02
CA THR A 153 -6.21 -12.90 11.74
C THR A 153 -4.69 -12.75 11.94
N ASN A 154 -3.91 -12.94 10.88
CA ASN A 154 -2.46 -12.74 10.87
C ASN A 154 -2.12 -11.67 9.81
N TYR A 155 -2.59 -10.46 10.02
CA TYR A 155 -2.37 -9.32 9.13
C TYR A 155 -1.13 -8.57 9.60
N LYS A 156 -0.10 -8.53 8.76
CA LYS A 156 1.17 -7.88 9.03
C LYS A 156 1.26 -6.55 8.29
N CYS A 157 1.81 -5.54 8.96
CA CYS A 157 2.07 -4.24 8.35
C CYS A 157 3.57 -4.04 8.18
N LEU A 158 3.99 -3.57 7.02
CA LEU A 158 5.38 -3.23 6.72
C LEU A 158 5.48 -1.74 6.42
N MET A 159 6.49 -1.07 6.96
CA MET A 159 6.71 0.37 6.80
C MET A 159 7.90 0.62 5.86
N PRO A 160 7.69 0.56 4.54
CA PRO A 160 8.77 0.90 3.61
C PRO A 160 9.14 2.37 3.75
N THR A 161 10.42 2.66 3.66
CA THR A 161 10.94 4.02 3.49
C THR A 161 10.78 4.47 2.04
N ASN A 162 11.41 5.58 1.64
CA ASN A 162 11.36 6.04 0.27
C ASN A 162 12.06 5.04 -0.66
N ALA A 163 11.26 4.30 -1.42
CA ALA A 163 11.74 3.36 -2.41
C ALA A 163 11.99 4.05 -3.75
N TYR A 164 12.95 3.53 -4.52
CA TYR A 164 13.24 3.93 -5.89
C TYR A 164 13.68 2.72 -6.72
N GLY A 165 13.57 2.81 -8.03
CA GLY A 165 13.99 1.72 -8.92
C GLY A 165 13.14 1.57 -10.17
N PRO A 166 13.25 0.43 -10.87
CA PRO A 166 12.46 0.15 -12.08
C PRO A 166 10.96 0.27 -11.83
N ASN A 167 10.22 0.78 -12.82
CA ASN A 167 8.79 1.06 -12.76
C ASN A 167 8.38 2.19 -11.81
N ASP A 168 9.30 3.06 -11.42
CA ASP A 168 8.96 4.31 -10.74
C ASP A 168 8.33 5.31 -11.72
N SER A 169 7.67 6.33 -11.16
CA SER A 169 7.04 7.38 -11.95
C SER A 169 8.03 8.53 -12.22
N TYR A 170 8.27 8.83 -13.48
CA TYR A 170 9.09 9.97 -13.92
C TYR A 170 8.25 11.17 -14.40
N HIS A 171 6.99 11.27 -13.94
CA HIS A 171 6.10 12.37 -14.31
C HIS A 171 6.62 13.70 -13.77
N LEU A 172 6.60 14.78 -14.60
CA LEU A 172 7.18 16.09 -14.25
C LEU A 172 6.75 16.64 -12.89
N MET A 173 5.45 16.58 -12.59
CA MET A 173 4.87 17.21 -11.39
C MET A 173 4.56 16.22 -10.27
N ASN A 174 4.38 14.94 -10.58
CA ASN A 174 3.83 13.96 -9.64
C ASN A 174 4.84 12.92 -9.16
N SER A 175 6.09 12.93 -9.68
CA SER A 175 7.12 11.98 -9.29
C SER A 175 7.68 12.29 -7.89
N HIS A 176 8.22 11.27 -7.26
CA HIS A 176 9.02 11.44 -6.05
C HIS A 176 10.35 12.13 -6.34
N PHE A 177 11.04 12.57 -5.30
CA PHE A 177 12.27 13.36 -5.40
C PHE A 177 13.35 12.71 -6.28
N PHE A 178 13.67 11.44 -6.04
CA PHE A 178 14.77 10.77 -6.73
C PHE A 178 14.52 10.60 -8.24
N PRO A 179 13.38 10.05 -8.71
CA PRO A 179 13.09 10.00 -10.15
C PRO A 179 12.96 11.39 -10.78
N ALA A 180 12.52 12.41 -10.03
CA ALA A 180 12.51 13.79 -10.53
C ALA A 180 13.92 14.32 -10.79
N LEU A 181 14.89 14.02 -9.89
CA LEU A 181 16.29 14.38 -10.09
C LEU A 181 16.91 13.68 -11.31
N ILE A 182 16.71 12.35 -11.41
CA ILE A 182 17.20 11.58 -12.58
C ILE A 182 16.69 12.20 -13.88
N ARG A 183 15.39 12.51 -13.94
CA ARG A 183 14.81 13.14 -15.12
C ARG A 183 15.42 14.49 -15.42
N LYS A 184 15.61 15.36 -14.42
CA LYS A 184 16.22 16.68 -14.59
C LYS A 184 17.67 16.63 -15.05
N ALA A 185 18.41 15.61 -14.61
CA ALA A 185 19.80 15.41 -15.00
C ALA A 185 19.94 14.84 -16.43
N HIS A 186 18.87 14.25 -16.98
CA HIS A 186 18.88 13.63 -18.30
C HIS A 186 18.33 14.55 -19.41
N LEU A 187 17.54 15.56 -19.05
CA LEU A 187 16.98 16.57 -19.98
C LEU A 187 17.90 17.80 -20.10
#